data_bb1c3b6bbd33a9eb2502de2168b94dc8
#
_entry.id   bb1c3b6bbd33a9eb2502de2168b94dc8
#
_cell.length_a   1.000
_cell.length_b   1.000
_cell.length_c   1.000
_cell.angle_alpha   90.00
_cell.angle_beta   90.00
_cell.angle_gamma   90.00
#
_symmetry.space_group_name_H-M   'P 1'
#
loop_
_entity.id
_entity.type
_entity.pdbx_description
1 polymer ?
#
loop_
_entity_poly.entity_id
_entity_poly.type
_entity_poly.pdbx_seq_one_letter_code
_entity_poly.pdbx_strand_id
1 'polypeptide(L)'
;MEQKPARARIIDAAHQLMLTIGLARATTKEIAKAAGCSEAALYKHFPSKEELFVVVLKERLPKVDGILKRLIAHPGEGERTVEQNLTEIAHEAALFYEQSFPIAASLYAEPRLKSRHNAAMRELGTGPHQPIRGVDAYLRAEQSAGRVRADADTYAAASLLLGACAQRAFAYEATEDGRPPQSLDEFAASVARALLRGIG
;
A
#
# COMPACT_ATOMS: atom_id res chain seq x y z
N MET A 1 -8.65 31.10 -7.42
CA MET A 1 -8.33 29.68 -7.12
C MET A 1 -6.93 29.41 -7.64
N GLU A 2 -6.01 29.12 -6.77
CA GLU A 2 -4.63 28.81 -7.13
C GLU A 2 -4.58 27.45 -7.85
N GLN A 3 -4.02 27.43 -9.05
CA GLN A 3 -3.94 26.21 -9.87
C GLN A 3 -2.91 25.25 -9.26
N LYS A 4 -3.32 23.99 -8.97
CA LYS A 4 -2.40 22.97 -8.44
C LYS A 4 -1.10 22.89 -9.27
N PRO A 5 0.08 22.71 -8.67
CA PRO A 5 1.34 22.50 -9.39
C PRO A 5 1.24 21.41 -10.46
N ALA A 6 1.94 21.57 -11.58
CA ALA A 6 1.87 20.65 -12.73
C ALA A 6 2.14 19.18 -12.30
N ARG A 7 3.16 18.97 -11.44
CA ARG A 7 3.48 17.64 -10.90
C ARG A 7 2.28 16.99 -10.19
N ALA A 8 1.58 17.73 -9.34
CA ALA A 8 0.41 17.22 -8.61
C ALA A 8 -0.75 16.88 -9.56
N ARG A 9 -1.02 17.71 -10.57
CA ARG A 9 -2.04 17.42 -11.59
C ARG A 9 -1.73 16.18 -12.39
N ILE A 10 -0.46 15.95 -12.75
CA ILE A 10 -0.03 14.74 -13.46
C ILE A 10 -0.27 13.49 -12.61
N ILE A 11 0.08 13.52 -11.32
CA ILE A 11 -0.14 12.40 -10.40
C ILE A 11 -1.64 12.12 -10.22
N ASP A 12 -2.47 13.17 -10.05
CA ASP A 12 -3.92 13.03 -9.91
C ASP A 12 -4.54 12.42 -11.19
N ALA A 13 -4.14 12.90 -12.36
CA ALA A 13 -4.62 12.38 -13.65
C ALA A 13 -4.18 10.92 -13.87
N ALA A 14 -2.92 10.59 -13.56
CA ALA A 14 -2.42 9.24 -13.64
C ALA A 14 -3.19 8.28 -12.72
N HIS A 15 -3.42 8.67 -11.46
CA HIS A 15 -4.19 7.88 -10.50
C HIS A 15 -5.59 7.58 -11.03
N GLN A 16 -6.32 8.59 -11.48
CA GLN A 16 -7.68 8.40 -12.01
C GLN A 16 -7.71 7.48 -13.25
N LEU A 17 -6.79 7.67 -14.21
CA LEU A 17 -6.72 6.81 -15.39
C LEU A 17 -6.35 5.38 -15.03
N MET A 18 -5.40 5.18 -14.11
CA MET A 18 -5.00 3.83 -13.67
C MET A 18 -6.14 3.08 -12.99
N LEU A 19 -6.98 3.77 -12.22
CA LEU A 19 -8.18 3.16 -11.60
C LEU A 19 -9.27 2.83 -12.62
N THR A 20 -9.45 3.68 -13.65
CA THR A 20 -10.59 3.54 -14.59
C THR A 20 -10.30 2.63 -15.77
N ILE A 21 -9.10 2.67 -16.33
CA ILE A 21 -8.72 1.91 -17.55
C ILE A 21 -7.52 0.98 -17.34
N GLY A 22 -6.96 0.94 -16.14
CA GLY A 22 -5.79 0.13 -15.77
C GLY A 22 -4.46 0.71 -16.22
N LEU A 23 -3.37 0.25 -15.59
CA LEU A 23 -2.02 0.76 -15.85
C LEU A 23 -1.56 0.53 -17.30
N ALA A 24 -1.87 -0.62 -17.88
CA ALA A 24 -1.44 -0.96 -19.25
C ALA A 24 -1.98 0.04 -20.28
N ARG A 25 -3.25 0.43 -20.13
CA ARG A 25 -3.95 1.34 -21.07
C ARG A 25 -3.70 2.82 -20.79
N ALA A 26 -3.39 3.21 -19.55
CA ALA A 26 -3.10 4.61 -19.19
C ALA A 26 -1.78 5.06 -19.86
N THR A 27 -1.83 5.63 -21.06
CA THR A 27 -0.64 6.13 -21.77
C THR A 27 -0.18 7.48 -21.23
N THR A 28 1.12 7.81 -21.38
CA THR A 28 1.65 9.13 -20.99
C THR A 28 0.97 10.27 -21.74
N LYS A 29 0.56 10.05 -22.98
CA LYS A 29 -0.21 11.01 -23.80
C LYS A 29 -1.58 11.29 -23.19
N GLU A 30 -2.31 10.26 -22.76
CA GLU A 30 -3.63 10.41 -22.11
C GLU A 30 -3.49 11.06 -20.74
N ILE A 31 -2.48 10.68 -19.97
CA ILE A 31 -2.19 11.29 -18.67
C ILE A 31 -1.88 12.78 -18.83
N ALA A 32 -1.00 13.14 -19.77
CA ALA A 32 -0.67 14.54 -20.04
C ALA A 32 -1.89 15.36 -20.46
N LYS A 33 -2.74 14.79 -21.36
CA LYS A 33 -4.00 15.41 -21.78
C LYS A 33 -4.93 15.65 -20.59
N ALA A 34 -5.15 14.65 -19.74
CA ALA A 34 -5.99 14.76 -18.54
C ALA A 34 -5.44 15.74 -17.51
N ALA A 35 -4.10 15.84 -17.39
CA ALA A 35 -3.41 16.78 -16.50
C ALA A 35 -3.39 18.23 -17.04
N GLY A 36 -3.84 18.46 -18.28
CA GLY A 36 -3.77 19.79 -18.93
C GLY A 36 -2.32 20.24 -19.20
N CYS A 37 -1.46 19.32 -19.66
CA CYS A 37 -0.07 19.64 -20.01
C CYS A 37 0.38 18.87 -21.28
N SER A 38 1.56 19.24 -21.82
CA SER A 38 2.17 18.47 -22.89
C SER A 38 2.87 17.19 -22.35
N GLU A 39 3.01 16.17 -23.20
CA GLU A 39 3.75 14.97 -22.85
C GLU A 39 5.23 15.28 -22.53
N ALA A 40 5.83 16.25 -23.21
CA ALA A 40 7.18 16.76 -22.90
C ALA A 40 7.27 17.37 -21.49
N ALA A 41 6.22 18.07 -21.04
CA ALA A 41 6.15 18.59 -19.68
C ALA A 41 5.99 17.47 -18.64
N LEU A 42 5.28 16.40 -18.95
CA LEU A 42 5.17 15.21 -18.11
C LEU A 42 6.55 14.57 -17.91
N TYR A 43 7.32 14.37 -18.99
CA TYR A 43 8.66 13.76 -18.91
C TYR A 43 9.71 14.61 -18.18
N LYS A 44 9.49 15.92 -18.03
CA LYS A 44 10.31 16.76 -17.13
C LYS A 44 10.14 16.40 -15.65
N HIS A 45 8.98 15.88 -15.27
CA HIS A 45 8.68 15.50 -13.88
C HIS A 45 8.85 14.00 -13.60
N PHE A 46 8.63 13.17 -14.61
CA PHE A 46 8.65 11.72 -14.48
C PHE A 46 9.34 11.10 -15.70
N PRO A 47 10.59 10.62 -15.56
CA PRO A 47 11.39 10.07 -16.65
C PRO A 47 10.73 8.88 -17.36
N SER A 48 9.86 8.15 -16.65
CA SER A 48 9.14 7.01 -17.21
C SER A 48 7.71 6.89 -16.65
N LYS A 49 6.84 6.18 -17.36
CA LYS A 49 5.49 5.83 -16.89
C LYS A 49 5.56 4.97 -15.62
N GLU A 50 6.54 4.09 -15.55
CA GLU A 50 6.75 3.18 -14.44
C GLU A 50 7.11 3.94 -13.15
N GLU A 51 7.96 4.96 -13.23
CA GLU A 51 8.26 5.83 -12.09
C GLU A 51 7.03 6.64 -11.66
N LEU A 52 6.30 7.22 -12.61
CA LEU A 52 5.05 7.91 -12.31
C LEU A 52 4.07 6.99 -11.57
N PHE A 53 3.96 5.73 -12.00
CA PHE A 53 3.12 4.75 -11.32
C PHE A 53 3.57 4.49 -9.88
N VAL A 54 4.88 4.28 -9.64
CA VAL A 54 5.40 4.11 -8.27
C VAL A 54 5.10 5.33 -7.40
N VAL A 55 5.22 6.54 -7.97
CA VAL A 55 4.88 7.78 -7.25
C VAL A 55 3.39 7.88 -6.95
N VAL A 56 2.51 7.46 -7.87
CA VAL A 56 1.05 7.38 -7.62
C VAL A 56 0.77 6.48 -6.42
N LEU A 57 1.34 5.27 -6.39
CA LEU A 57 1.18 4.35 -5.26
C LEU A 57 1.67 4.98 -3.94
N LYS A 58 2.79 5.70 -3.98
CA LYS A 58 3.36 6.34 -2.78
C LYS A 58 2.57 7.56 -2.29
N GLU A 59 1.99 8.35 -3.18
CA GLU A 59 1.42 9.65 -2.83
C GLU A 59 -0.10 9.70 -2.79
N ARG A 60 -0.80 8.75 -3.43
CA ARG A 60 -2.26 8.75 -3.56
C ARG A 60 -2.95 7.59 -2.89
N LEU A 61 -2.22 6.56 -2.50
CA LEU A 61 -2.79 5.44 -1.76
C LEU A 61 -2.58 5.60 -0.24
N PRO A 62 -3.38 4.90 0.57
CA PRO A 62 -3.23 4.87 2.03
C PRO A 62 -1.80 4.57 2.47
N LYS A 63 -1.34 5.22 3.54
CA LYS A 63 0.08 5.24 3.93
C LYS A 63 0.34 4.46 5.20
N VAL A 64 0.55 3.20 5.08
CA VAL A 64 1.02 2.36 6.20
C VAL A 64 2.38 2.83 6.74
N ASP A 65 3.27 3.34 5.87
CA ASP A 65 4.60 3.81 6.26
C ASP A 65 4.58 4.94 7.31
N GLY A 66 3.61 5.85 7.23
CA GLY A 66 3.48 6.95 8.19
C GLY A 66 3.12 6.45 9.59
N ILE A 67 2.23 5.48 9.66
CA ILE A 67 1.83 4.82 10.90
C ILE A 67 3.02 4.08 11.50
N LEU A 68 3.68 3.24 10.69
CA LEU A 68 4.82 2.45 11.13
C LEU A 68 5.98 3.32 11.65
N LYS A 69 6.32 4.41 10.97
CA LYS A 69 7.35 5.35 11.44
C LYS A 69 7.00 5.93 12.81
N ARG A 70 5.74 6.33 13.02
CA ARG A 70 5.29 6.85 14.31
C ARG A 70 5.40 5.80 15.40
N LEU A 71 4.93 4.59 15.15
CA LEU A 71 4.90 3.51 16.13
C LEU A 71 6.30 2.97 16.48
N ILE A 72 7.22 2.92 15.50
CA ILE A 72 8.60 2.48 15.72
C ILE A 72 9.41 3.55 16.47
N ALA A 73 9.14 4.84 16.24
CA ALA A 73 9.84 5.92 16.93
C ALA A 73 9.54 5.95 18.43
N HIS A 74 8.35 5.48 18.84
CA HIS A 74 7.86 5.55 20.22
C HIS A 74 7.25 4.21 20.66
N PRO A 75 8.04 3.13 20.72
CA PRO A 75 7.53 1.83 21.13
C PRO A 75 7.15 1.88 22.61
N GLY A 76 5.95 1.43 22.91
CA GLY A 76 5.46 1.43 24.29
C GLY A 76 5.03 2.78 24.85
N GLU A 77 5.19 3.87 24.13
CA GLU A 77 4.71 5.18 24.56
C GLU A 77 3.22 5.36 24.20
N GLY A 78 2.45 5.84 25.20
CA GLY A 78 1.03 6.15 25.06
C GLY A 78 0.09 5.06 25.60
N GLU A 79 -1.21 5.37 25.61
CA GLU A 79 -2.27 4.50 26.14
C GLU A 79 -2.67 3.38 25.17
N ARG A 80 -2.14 3.36 23.95
CA ARG A 80 -2.56 2.43 22.91
C ARG A 80 -1.94 1.05 23.09
N THR A 81 -2.79 0.04 22.98
CA THR A 81 -2.37 -1.37 23.00
C THR A 81 -1.76 -1.81 21.67
N VAL A 82 -0.99 -2.91 21.67
CA VAL A 82 -0.48 -3.52 20.45
C VAL A 82 -1.64 -3.93 19.52
N GLU A 83 -2.77 -4.40 20.08
CA GLU A 83 -3.98 -4.74 19.32
C GLU A 83 -4.53 -3.53 18.56
N GLN A 84 -4.64 -2.38 19.23
CA GLN A 84 -5.13 -1.14 18.58
C GLN A 84 -4.19 -0.66 17.46
N ASN A 85 -2.88 -0.79 17.67
CA ASN A 85 -1.90 -0.43 16.66
C ASN A 85 -1.93 -1.37 15.44
N LEU A 86 -2.01 -2.68 15.68
CA LEU A 86 -2.15 -3.68 14.61
C LEU A 86 -3.48 -3.53 13.85
N THR A 87 -4.56 -3.17 14.56
CA THR A 87 -5.85 -2.87 13.93
C THR A 87 -5.75 -1.68 12.98
N GLU A 88 -5.09 -0.58 13.39
CA GLU A 88 -4.86 0.59 12.53
C GLU A 88 -3.98 0.22 11.31
N ILE A 89 -2.91 -0.55 11.52
CA ILE A 89 -2.04 -1.04 10.44
C ILE A 89 -2.84 -1.91 9.46
N ALA A 90 -3.64 -2.85 9.95
CA ALA A 90 -4.43 -3.75 9.12
C ALA A 90 -5.50 -3.00 8.32
N HIS A 91 -6.18 -2.01 8.94
CA HIS A 91 -7.16 -1.15 8.27
C HIS A 91 -6.53 -0.41 7.08
N GLU A 92 -5.44 0.30 7.31
CA GLU A 92 -4.77 1.06 6.26
C GLU A 92 -4.13 0.17 5.18
N ALA A 93 -3.58 -0.98 5.58
CA ALA A 93 -3.03 -1.95 4.64
C ALA A 93 -4.14 -2.55 3.75
N ALA A 94 -5.29 -2.89 4.30
CA ALA A 94 -6.42 -3.41 3.53
C ALA A 94 -6.92 -2.37 2.52
N LEU A 95 -7.10 -1.11 2.94
CA LEU A 95 -7.45 -0.01 2.03
C LEU A 95 -6.41 0.17 0.92
N PHE A 96 -5.12 0.11 1.27
CA PHE A 96 -4.04 0.20 0.28
C PHE A 96 -4.16 -0.92 -0.76
N TYR A 97 -4.35 -2.17 -0.34
CA TYR A 97 -4.46 -3.30 -1.26
C TYR A 97 -5.73 -3.23 -2.10
N GLU A 98 -6.89 -2.87 -1.53
CA GLU A 98 -8.14 -2.68 -2.27
C GLU A 98 -8.00 -1.65 -3.40
N GLN A 99 -7.29 -0.55 -3.15
CA GLN A 99 -7.07 0.49 -4.15
C GLN A 99 -5.94 0.18 -5.13
N SER A 100 -4.90 -0.54 -4.70
CA SER A 100 -3.74 -0.83 -5.54
C SER A 100 -3.91 -2.09 -6.39
N PHE A 101 -4.72 -3.05 -5.96
CA PHE A 101 -4.86 -4.34 -6.64
C PHE A 101 -5.38 -4.21 -8.08
N PRO A 102 -6.45 -3.45 -8.37
CA PRO A 102 -6.91 -3.25 -9.75
C PRO A 102 -5.84 -2.62 -10.65
N ILE A 103 -5.03 -1.71 -10.09
CA ILE A 103 -3.92 -1.08 -10.80
C ILE A 103 -2.80 -2.10 -11.06
N ALA A 104 -2.45 -2.89 -10.05
CA ALA A 104 -1.37 -3.86 -10.11
C ALA A 104 -1.70 -5.10 -10.95
N ALA A 105 -2.97 -5.48 -11.11
CA ALA A 105 -3.39 -6.66 -11.85
C ALA A 105 -2.82 -6.68 -13.28
N SER A 106 -2.78 -5.53 -13.95
CA SER A 106 -2.21 -5.42 -15.30
C SER A 106 -0.69 -5.68 -15.37
N LEU A 107 0.05 -5.51 -14.26
CA LEU A 107 1.48 -5.83 -14.21
C LEU A 107 1.74 -7.33 -14.29
N TYR A 108 0.87 -8.13 -13.71
CA TYR A 108 1.00 -9.59 -13.73
C TYR A 108 0.65 -10.18 -15.09
N ALA A 109 -0.21 -9.51 -15.86
CA ALA A 109 -0.57 -9.92 -17.23
C ALA A 109 0.52 -9.59 -18.26
N GLU A 110 1.41 -8.62 -17.99
CA GLU A 110 2.42 -8.15 -18.94
C GLU A 110 3.86 -8.26 -18.37
N PRO A 111 4.61 -9.35 -18.67
CA PRO A 111 5.96 -9.56 -18.09
C PRO A 111 6.95 -8.42 -18.33
N ARG A 112 6.90 -7.77 -19.51
CA ARG A 112 7.77 -6.62 -19.82
C ARG A 112 7.45 -5.39 -18.97
N LEU A 113 6.17 -5.11 -18.74
CA LEU A 113 5.72 -4.02 -17.89
C LEU A 113 6.13 -4.29 -16.43
N LYS A 114 5.92 -5.53 -15.96
CA LYS A 114 6.34 -5.97 -14.62
C LYS A 114 7.85 -5.80 -14.41
N SER A 115 8.67 -6.20 -15.39
CA SER A 115 10.13 -6.07 -15.31
C SER A 115 10.56 -4.61 -15.17
N ARG A 116 10.01 -3.69 -15.98
CA ARG A 116 10.31 -2.25 -15.92
C ARG A 116 9.82 -1.63 -14.61
N HIS A 117 8.63 -2.00 -14.15
CA HIS A 117 8.11 -1.54 -12.86
C HIS A 117 9.00 -1.99 -11.70
N ASN A 118 9.46 -3.24 -11.70
CA ASN A 118 10.37 -3.75 -10.68
C ASN A 118 11.73 -3.03 -10.71
N ALA A 119 12.22 -2.65 -11.89
CA ALA A 119 13.44 -1.84 -12.02
C ALA A 119 13.24 -0.45 -11.40
N ALA A 120 12.16 0.24 -11.75
CA ALA A 120 11.83 1.56 -11.16
C ALA A 120 11.67 1.49 -9.62
N MET A 121 11.04 0.44 -9.08
CA MET A 121 10.96 0.26 -7.63
C MET A 121 12.34 0.09 -6.98
N ARG A 122 13.25 -0.66 -7.60
CA ARG A 122 14.63 -0.81 -7.08
C ARG A 122 15.39 0.50 -7.09
N GLU A 123 15.32 1.27 -8.18
CA GLU A 123 15.95 2.59 -8.30
C GLU A 123 15.43 3.57 -7.24
N LEU A 124 14.13 3.52 -6.94
CA LEU A 124 13.49 4.34 -5.91
C LEU A 124 13.63 3.77 -4.49
N GLY A 125 14.37 2.68 -4.30
CA GLY A 125 14.58 2.05 -3.00
C GLY A 125 13.29 1.60 -2.30
N THR A 126 12.29 1.14 -3.09
CA THR A 126 10.98 0.73 -2.57
C THR A 126 10.56 -0.64 -3.09
N GLY A 127 9.44 -1.18 -2.60
CA GLY A 127 8.89 -2.43 -3.10
C GLY A 127 7.90 -3.07 -2.12
N PRO A 128 7.19 -4.13 -2.56
CA PRO A 128 6.14 -4.78 -1.76
C PRO A 128 6.66 -5.45 -0.47
N HIS A 129 7.96 -5.66 -0.32
CA HIS A 129 8.58 -6.17 0.90
C HIS A 129 8.74 -5.11 2.01
N GLN A 130 8.67 -3.82 1.68
CA GLN A 130 8.89 -2.74 2.65
C GLN A 130 7.81 -2.70 3.76
N PRO A 131 6.52 -2.81 3.48
CA PRO A 131 5.50 -2.89 4.53
C PRO A 131 5.73 -4.07 5.49
N ILE A 132 6.13 -5.25 4.97
CA ILE A 132 6.42 -6.42 5.80
C ILE A 132 7.57 -6.12 6.77
N ARG A 133 8.67 -5.55 6.27
CA ARG A 133 9.81 -5.14 7.10
C ARG A 133 9.43 -4.08 8.14
N GLY A 134 8.55 -3.15 7.78
CA GLY A 134 8.07 -2.12 8.69
C GLY A 134 7.25 -2.71 9.84
N VAL A 135 6.32 -3.62 9.55
CA VAL A 135 5.53 -4.30 10.60
C VAL A 135 6.41 -5.22 11.45
N ASP A 136 7.37 -5.97 10.85
CA ASP A 136 8.35 -6.76 11.58
C ASP A 136 9.17 -5.89 12.54
N ALA A 137 9.67 -4.74 12.09
CA ALA A 137 10.42 -3.81 12.93
C ALA A 137 9.58 -3.26 14.09
N TYR A 138 8.30 -2.93 13.83
CA TYR A 138 7.36 -2.53 14.87
C TYR A 138 7.16 -3.64 15.91
N LEU A 139 6.86 -4.87 15.47
CA LEU A 139 6.65 -6.00 16.38
C LEU A 139 7.91 -6.34 17.19
N ARG A 140 9.11 -6.22 16.60
CA ARG A 140 10.40 -6.37 17.34
C ARG A 140 10.57 -5.30 18.41
N ALA A 141 10.18 -4.07 18.13
CA ALA A 141 10.21 -3.00 19.13
C ALA A 141 9.25 -3.29 20.29
N GLU A 142 8.05 -3.80 20.01
CA GLU A 142 7.07 -4.22 21.01
C GLU A 142 7.53 -5.47 21.80
N GLN A 143 8.23 -6.39 21.14
CA GLN A 143 8.86 -7.55 21.77
C GLN A 143 9.98 -7.11 22.73
N SER A 144 10.79 -6.15 22.32
CA SER A 144 11.84 -5.58 23.19
C SER A 144 11.26 -4.82 24.39
N ALA A 145 10.07 -4.24 24.24
CA ALA A 145 9.32 -3.59 25.32
C ALA A 145 8.51 -4.58 26.20
N GLY A 146 8.59 -5.90 25.93
CA GLY A 146 7.89 -6.94 26.68
C GLY A 146 6.38 -7.04 26.42
N ARG A 147 5.86 -6.38 25.37
CA ARG A 147 4.43 -6.38 25.01
C ARG A 147 4.05 -7.42 23.96
N VAL A 148 5.04 -8.05 23.35
CA VAL A 148 4.93 -9.23 22.47
C VAL A 148 5.87 -10.29 23.03
N ARG A 149 5.48 -11.57 22.95
CA ARG A 149 6.28 -12.69 23.46
C ARG A 149 7.68 -12.70 22.85
N ALA A 150 8.69 -13.01 23.65
CA ALA A 150 10.09 -13.02 23.25
C ALA A 150 10.42 -14.07 22.17
N ASP A 151 9.65 -15.15 22.10
CA ASP A 151 9.79 -16.26 21.15
C ASP A 151 8.92 -16.13 19.90
N ALA A 152 8.14 -15.05 19.77
CA ALA A 152 7.28 -14.83 18.61
C ALA A 152 8.10 -14.56 17.34
N ASP A 153 7.77 -15.23 16.23
CA ASP A 153 8.30 -14.91 14.91
C ASP A 153 7.60 -13.66 14.34
N THR A 154 8.22 -12.52 14.57
CA THR A 154 7.68 -11.20 14.18
C THR A 154 7.57 -11.02 12.66
N TYR A 155 8.48 -11.64 11.89
CA TYR A 155 8.43 -11.59 10.43
C TYR A 155 7.28 -12.42 9.85
N ALA A 156 7.06 -13.63 10.39
CA ALA A 156 5.92 -14.46 10.04
C ALA A 156 4.60 -13.77 10.42
N ALA A 157 4.53 -13.17 11.60
CA ALA A 157 3.37 -12.39 12.05
C ALA A 157 3.06 -11.21 11.13
N ALA A 158 4.08 -10.44 10.73
CA ALA A 158 3.94 -9.35 9.76
C ALA A 158 3.43 -9.85 8.40
N SER A 159 3.96 -10.98 7.94
CA SER A 159 3.57 -11.60 6.68
C SER A 159 2.12 -12.09 6.70
N LEU A 160 1.67 -12.68 7.81
CA LEU A 160 0.29 -13.12 8.00
C LEU A 160 -0.69 -11.94 8.02
N LEU A 161 -0.38 -10.87 8.77
CA LEU A 161 -1.22 -9.68 8.84
C LEU A 161 -1.42 -9.05 7.46
N LEU A 162 -0.33 -8.76 6.77
CA LEU A 162 -0.38 -8.11 5.48
C LEU A 162 -0.89 -9.04 4.37
N GLY A 163 -0.63 -10.34 4.48
CA GLY A 163 -1.17 -11.36 3.59
C GLY A 163 -2.69 -11.44 3.66
N ALA A 164 -3.27 -11.40 4.87
CA ALA A 164 -4.73 -11.35 5.05
C ALA A 164 -5.34 -10.08 4.44
N CYS A 165 -4.69 -8.91 4.62
CA CYS A 165 -5.12 -7.65 4.03
C CYS A 165 -5.08 -7.69 2.49
N ALA A 166 -4.01 -8.26 1.91
CA ALA A 166 -3.87 -8.41 0.48
C ALA A 166 -4.91 -9.38 -0.10
N GLN A 167 -5.14 -10.52 0.57
CA GLN A 167 -6.15 -11.50 0.14
C GLN A 167 -7.56 -10.88 0.10
N ARG A 168 -7.93 -10.08 1.10
CA ARG A 168 -9.22 -9.42 1.17
C ARG A 168 -9.51 -8.59 -0.08
N ALA A 169 -8.49 -7.99 -0.68
CA ALA A 169 -8.63 -7.11 -1.84
C ALA A 169 -9.17 -7.80 -3.11
N PHE A 170 -9.05 -9.13 -3.23
CA PHE A 170 -9.48 -9.86 -4.42
C PHE A 170 -10.34 -11.09 -4.14
N ALA A 171 -10.38 -11.57 -2.89
CA ALA A 171 -11.01 -12.86 -2.57
C ALA A 171 -12.52 -12.91 -2.85
N TYR A 172 -13.17 -11.75 -2.86
CA TYR A 172 -14.63 -11.62 -2.99
C TYR A 172 -15.12 -11.04 -4.32
N GLU A 173 -14.20 -10.77 -5.28
CA GLU A 173 -14.58 -10.23 -6.59
C GLU A 173 -15.53 -11.13 -7.38
N ALA A 174 -15.48 -12.44 -7.14
CA ALA A 174 -16.30 -13.43 -7.82
C ALA A 174 -17.56 -13.82 -7.03
N THR A 175 -17.83 -13.25 -5.86
CA THR A 175 -19.07 -13.48 -5.12
C THR A 175 -20.24 -12.67 -5.70
N GLU A 176 -21.48 -13.09 -5.45
CA GLU A 176 -22.68 -12.50 -6.06
C GLU A 176 -22.81 -10.98 -5.76
N ASP A 177 -22.46 -10.57 -4.55
CA ASP A 177 -22.48 -9.17 -4.11
C ASP A 177 -21.11 -8.45 -4.24
N GLY A 178 -20.05 -9.19 -4.59
CA GLY A 178 -18.71 -8.66 -4.76
C GLY A 178 -18.08 -8.06 -3.49
N ARG A 179 -18.63 -8.40 -2.31
CA ARG A 179 -18.25 -7.77 -1.04
C ARG A 179 -17.74 -8.78 -0.01
N PRO A 180 -16.70 -8.42 0.78
CA PRO A 180 -16.32 -9.19 1.94
C PRO A 180 -17.45 -9.30 2.97
N PRO A 181 -17.54 -10.43 3.71
CA PRO A 181 -18.60 -10.66 4.71
C PRO A 181 -18.48 -9.75 5.94
N GLN A 182 -17.31 -9.17 6.16
CA GLN A 182 -17.04 -8.24 7.27
C GLN A 182 -16.76 -6.83 6.73
N SER A 183 -17.21 -5.83 7.45
CA SER A 183 -16.76 -4.46 7.22
C SER A 183 -15.23 -4.35 7.36
N LEU A 184 -14.64 -3.28 6.86
CA LEU A 184 -13.20 -3.07 6.95
C LEU A 184 -12.73 -2.99 8.41
N ASP A 185 -13.47 -2.28 9.26
CA ASP A 185 -13.16 -2.14 10.70
C ASP A 185 -13.24 -3.50 11.43
N GLU A 186 -14.29 -4.28 11.19
CA GLU A 186 -14.46 -5.62 11.79
C GLU A 186 -13.35 -6.56 11.34
N PHE A 187 -12.99 -6.55 10.06
CA PHE A 187 -11.89 -7.34 9.52
C PHE A 187 -10.56 -6.97 10.18
N ALA A 188 -10.21 -5.68 10.20
CA ALA A 188 -8.95 -5.21 10.76
C ALA A 188 -8.80 -5.59 12.25
N ALA A 189 -9.85 -5.38 13.04
CA ALA A 189 -9.86 -5.77 14.45
C ALA A 189 -9.78 -7.30 14.63
N SER A 190 -10.45 -8.07 13.77
CA SER A 190 -10.45 -9.53 13.86
C SER A 190 -9.08 -10.13 13.54
N VAL A 191 -8.42 -9.63 12.48
CA VAL A 191 -7.09 -10.09 12.09
C VAL A 191 -6.06 -9.74 13.16
N ALA A 192 -6.09 -8.52 13.71
CA ALA A 192 -5.20 -8.11 14.79
C ALA A 192 -5.34 -8.99 16.04
N ARG A 193 -6.57 -9.26 16.48
CA ARG A 193 -6.85 -10.17 17.61
C ARG A 193 -6.41 -11.61 17.35
N ALA A 194 -6.69 -12.12 16.14
CA ALA A 194 -6.29 -13.48 15.78
C ALA A 194 -4.77 -13.64 15.78
N LEU A 195 -4.05 -12.63 15.26
CA LEU A 195 -2.59 -12.62 15.27
C LEU A 195 -2.04 -12.60 16.69
N LEU A 196 -2.53 -11.71 17.56
CA LEU A 196 -2.05 -11.59 18.94
C LEU A 196 -2.30 -12.85 19.79
N ARG A 197 -3.39 -13.57 19.55
CA ARG A 197 -3.62 -14.87 20.22
C ARG A 197 -2.57 -15.92 19.85
N GLY A 198 -1.96 -15.80 18.67
CA GLY A 198 -0.87 -16.67 18.22
C GLY A 198 0.53 -16.22 18.63
N ILE A 199 0.73 -14.91 18.92
CA ILE A 199 2.03 -14.31 19.24
C ILE A 199 2.08 -13.57 20.59
N GLY A 200 0.96 -13.48 21.30
CA GLY A 200 0.81 -12.80 22.60
C GLY A 200 1.01 -13.71 23.81
#